data_9c89917517fb573ee5764f3787196146
#
_entry.id   9c89917517fb573ee5764f3787196146
#
_cell.length_a   1.000
_cell.length_b   1.000
_cell.length_c   1.000
_cell.angle_alpha   90.00
_cell.angle_beta   90.00
_cell.angle_gamma   90.00
#
_symmetry.space_group_name_H-M   'P 1'
#
loop_
_entity.id
_entity.type
_entity.pdbx_description
1 polymer ?
#
loop_
_entity_poly.entity_id
_entity_poly.type
_entity_poly.pdbx_seq_one_letter_code
_entity_poly.pdbx_strand_id
1 'polypeptide(L)'
;MAKKKIAALIKLQVPAGKATPAPPVGPALGPHGVSAPQFVQQFNDRTKNVEPGLLIPVVITVYADKSFTFITKTPPAAVLIKKACGLDKGSSVPNKDKVATIKAAQIRAIAEQKMADLNANNIEGAMRIIAGTARSMGVTVEGL
;
A
#
# COMPACT_ATOMS: atom_id res chain seq x y z
N MET A 1 30.08 -11.52 3.66
CA MET A 1 29.60 -10.52 4.63
C MET A 1 28.69 -11.20 5.65
N ALA A 2 28.90 -10.92 6.91
CA ALA A 2 28.00 -11.41 7.95
C ALA A 2 26.61 -10.76 7.78
N LYS A 3 25.58 -11.58 7.75
CA LYS A 3 24.21 -11.06 7.70
C LYS A 3 23.87 -10.45 9.05
N LYS A 4 23.38 -9.21 9.03
CA LYS A 4 22.89 -8.56 10.24
C LYS A 4 21.67 -9.30 10.77
N LYS A 5 21.63 -9.48 12.09
CA LYS A 5 20.50 -10.15 12.72
C LYS A 5 19.28 -9.20 12.71
N ILE A 6 18.16 -9.71 12.24
CA ILE A 6 16.90 -8.97 12.21
C ILE A 6 16.32 -8.93 13.62
N ALA A 7 16.11 -7.71 14.15
CA ALA A 7 15.48 -7.52 15.46
C ALA A 7 13.95 -7.44 15.34
N ALA A 8 13.44 -6.76 14.30
CA ALA A 8 12.00 -6.60 14.11
C ALA A 8 11.65 -6.27 12.67
N LEU A 9 10.42 -6.58 12.29
CA LEU A 9 9.82 -6.13 11.03
C LEU A 9 8.63 -5.23 11.36
N ILE A 10 8.59 -4.06 10.73
CA ILE A 10 7.52 -3.08 10.94
C ILE A 10 6.84 -2.84 9.60
N LYS A 11 5.52 -2.93 9.57
CA LYS A 11 4.71 -2.65 8.38
C LYS A 11 3.86 -1.42 8.62
N LEU A 12 3.98 -0.44 7.71
CA LEU A 12 3.27 0.83 7.81
C LEU A 12 2.66 1.19 6.46
N GLN A 13 1.66 2.07 6.50
CA GLN A 13 1.14 2.76 5.33
C GLN A 13 1.34 4.26 5.54
N VAL A 14 2.10 4.90 4.66
CA VAL A 14 2.48 6.30 4.79
C VAL A 14 2.15 7.04 3.50
N PRO A 15 1.57 8.27 3.58
CA PRO A 15 1.33 9.07 2.38
C PRO A 15 2.62 9.37 1.63
N ALA A 16 2.61 9.17 0.31
CA ALA A 16 3.77 9.40 -0.55
C ALA A 16 4.20 10.87 -0.49
N GLY A 17 5.48 11.11 -0.27
CA GLY A 17 6.08 12.45 -0.25
C GLY A 17 5.67 13.32 0.94
N LYS A 18 4.83 12.81 1.84
CA LYS A 18 4.29 13.56 2.99
C LYS A 18 4.48 12.84 4.32
N ALA A 19 5.47 11.97 4.42
CA ALA A 19 5.77 11.30 5.68
C ALA A 19 6.24 12.33 6.72
N THR A 20 5.77 12.16 7.95
CA THR A 20 6.17 13.02 9.08
C THR A 20 6.52 12.14 10.27
N PRO A 21 7.33 12.64 11.24
CA PRO A 21 7.61 11.88 12.45
C PRO A 21 6.41 11.67 13.36
N ALA A 22 5.31 12.35 13.08
CA ALA A 22 4.04 12.20 13.79
C ALA A 22 3.44 10.80 13.55
N PRO A 23 2.44 10.36 14.35
CA PRO A 23 1.77 9.09 14.09
C PRO A 23 1.33 8.95 12.63
N PRO A 24 1.45 7.73 12.02
CA PRO A 24 1.80 6.45 12.65
C PRO A 24 3.31 6.13 12.70
N VAL A 25 4.16 6.98 12.14
CA VAL A 25 5.60 6.66 11.97
C VAL A 25 6.36 6.68 13.29
N GLY A 26 6.25 7.76 14.07
CA GLY A 26 6.96 7.92 15.32
C GLY A 26 6.69 6.78 16.31
N PRO A 27 5.43 6.53 16.68
CA PRO A 27 5.10 5.45 17.60
C PRO A 27 5.49 4.05 17.13
N ALA A 28 5.55 3.82 15.81
CA ALA A 28 5.95 2.54 15.26
C ALA A 28 7.47 2.31 15.33
N LEU A 29 8.26 3.36 15.13
CA LEU A 29 9.72 3.28 15.09
C LEU A 29 10.39 3.51 16.45
N GLY A 30 9.79 4.33 17.31
CA GLY A 30 10.34 4.68 18.61
C GLY A 30 10.71 3.49 19.48
N PRO A 31 9.81 2.50 19.71
CA PRO A 31 10.10 1.35 20.55
C PRO A 31 11.26 0.48 20.06
N HIS A 32 11.58 0.57 18.77
CA HIS A 32 12.67 -0.20 18.16
C HIS A 32 13.99 0.58 18.07
N GLY A 33 14.01 1.81 18.56
CA GLY A 33 15.21 2.66 18.56
C GLY A 33 15.61 3.16 17.18
N VAL A 34 14.70 3.17 16.22
CA VAL A 34 14.96 3.66 14.86
C VAL A 34 14.71 5.17 14.80
N SER A 35 15.59 5.89 14.08
CA SER A 35 15.46 7.34 13.89
C SER A 35 14.31 7.65 12.92
N ALA A 36 13.18 8.14 13.43
CA ALA A 36 12.03 8.51 12.63
C ALA A 36 12.34 9.62 11.61
N PRO A 37 13.07 10.71 11.96
CA PRO A 37 13.42 11.74 11.00
C PRO A 37 14.24 11.22 9.82
N GLN A 38 15.18 10.32 10.07
CA GLN A 38 16.01 9.71 9.03
C GLN A 38 15.17 8.86 8.08
N PHE A 39 14.25 8.05 8.62
CA PHE A 39 13.32 7.27 7.81
C PHE A 39 12.43 8.16 6.96
N VAL A 40 11.85 9.20 7.55
CA VAL A 40 10.97 10.16 6.87
C VAL A 40 11.68 10.80 5.68
N GLN A 41 12.92 11.26 5.89
CA GLN A 41 13.70 11.86 4.82
C GLN A 41 13.94 10.89 3.66
N GLN A 42 14.40 9.69 3.95
CA GLN A 42 14.65 8.67 2.94
C GLN A 42 13.38 8.23 2.21
N PHE A 43 12.27 8.07 2.94
CA PHE A 43 10.99 7.71 2.36
C PHE A 43 10.48 8.80 1.41
N ASN A 44 10.52 10.05 1.84
CA ASN A 44 10.08 11.17 1.02
C ASN A 44 10.92 11.28 -0.26
N ASP A 45 12.24 11.09 -0.17
CA ASP A 45 13.12 11.09 -1.33
C ASP A 45 12.78 9.98 -2.33
N ARG A 46 12.46 8.79 -1.84
CA ARG A 46 12.10 7.66 -2.70
C ARG A 46 10.72 7.78 -3.31
N THR A 47 9.79 8.47 -2.65
CA THR A 47 8.40 8.60 -3.10
C THR A 47 8.08 9.92 -3.77
N LYS A 48 9.06 10.80 -3.97
CA LYS A 48 8.84 12.12 -4.59
C LYS A 48 8.28 12.05 -6.01
N ASN A 49 8.57 10.96 -6.73
CA ASN A 49 8.08 10.71 -8.09
C ASN A 49 6.73 10.00 -8.11
N VAL A 50 6.22 9.60 -6.95
CA VAL A 50 4.92 8.96 -6.80
C VAL A 50 3.87 10.05 -6.61
N GLU A 51 2.65 9.79 -7.06
CA GLU A 51 1.54 10.74 -6.91
C GLU A 51 1.34 11.12 -5.42
N PRO A 52 1.38 12.41 -5.07
CA PRO A 52 1.21 12.84 -3.68
C PRO A 52 -0.15 12.45 -3.11
N GLY A 53 -0.16 12.04 -1.85
CA GLY A 53 -1.38 11.66 -1.14
C GLY A 53 -1.79 10.21 -1.28
N LEU A 54 -1.15 9.41 -2.16
CA LEU A 54 -1.36 7.97 -2.18
C LEU A 54 -0.69 7.32 -0.98
N LEU A 55 -1.41 6.41 -0.33
CA LEU A 55 -0.82 5.59 0.73
C LEU A 55 0.12 4.56 0.13
N ILE A 56 1.35 4.55 0.60
CA ILE A 56 2.37 3.60 0.17
C ILE A 56 2.65 2.62 1.31
N PRO A 57 2.44 1.32 1.11
CA PRO A 57 2.83 0.32 2.09
C PRO A 57 4.36 0.26 2.19
N VAL A 58 4.88 0.26 3.40
CA VAL A 58 6.31 0.20 3.67
C VAL A 58 6.59 -0.95 4.63
N VAL A 59 7.56 -1.77 4.29
CA VAL A 59 8.07 -2.81 5.20
C VAL A 59 9.46 -2.39 5.65
N ILE A 60 9.60 -2.12 6.95
CA ILE A 60 10.85 -1.67 7.55
C ILE A 60 11.48 -2.85 8.28
N THR A 61 12.71 -3.19 7.94
CA THR A 61 13.48 -4.22 8.65
C THR A 61 14.44 -3.53 9.60
N VAL A 62 14.28 -3.79 10.90
CA VAL A 62 15.16 -3.25 11.95
C VAL A 62 16.15 -4.33 12.33
N TYR A 63 17.43 -3.96 12.37
CA TYR A 63 18.52 -4.88 12.72
C TYR A 63 18.95 -4.70 14.19
N ALA A 64 19.67 -5.68 14.70
CA ALA A 64 20.12 -5.69 16.10
C ALA A 64 21.01 -4.50 16.46
N ASP A 65 21.72 -3.92 15.49
CA ASP A 65 22.56 -2.72 15.69
C ASP A 65 21.79 -1.40 15.58
N LYS A 66 20.45 -1.45 15.57
CA LYS A 66 19.55 -0.30 15.42
C LYS A 66 19.59 0.35 14.04
N SER A 67 20.28 -0.24 13.08
CA SER A 67 20.16 0.17 11.68
C SER A 67 18.86 -0.36 11.10
N PHE A 68 18.41 0.22 10.00
CA PHE A 68 17.19 -0.22 9.34
C PHE A 68 17.33 -0.15 7.83
N THR A 69 16.57 -1.01 7.16
CA THR A 69 16.32 -0.90 5.72
C THR A 69 14.81 -0.95 5.51
N PHE A 70 14.35 -0.38 4.41
CA PHE A 70 12.93 -0.44 4.09
C PHE A 70 12.72 -0.65 2.61
N ILE A 71 11.58 -1.28 2.29
CA ILE A 71 11.11 -1.43 0.92
C ILE A 71 9.73 -0.79 0.83
N THR A 72 9.46 -0.13 -0.28
CA THR A 72 8.15 0.42 -0.60
C THR A 72 7.46 -0.52 -1.58
N LYS A 73 6.15 -0.71 -1.38
CA LYS A 73 5.32 -1.51 -2.28
C LYS A 73 4.40 -0.60 -3.07
N THR A 74 3.69 -1.17 -4.04
CA THR A 74 2.66 -0.42 -4.77
C THR A 74 1.51 -0.04 -3.81
N PRO A 75 0.74 1.03 -4.09
CA PRO A 75 -0.39 1.41 -3.25
C PRO A 75 -1.35 0.24 -3.03
N PRO A 76 -2.05 0.18 -1.87
CA PRO A 76 -3.03 -0.87 -1.63
C PRO A 76 -4.10 -0.89 -2.71
N ALA A 77 -4.56 -2.09 -3.06
CA ALA A 77 -5.60 -2.26 -4.09
C ALA A 77 -6.85 -1.42 -3.77
N ALA A 78 -7.25 -1.38 -2.50
CA ALA A 78 -8.39 -0.59 -2.06
C ALA A 78 -8.25 0.90 -2.38
N VAL A 79 -7.06 1.45 -2.19
CA VAL A 79 -6.77 2.87 -2.51
C VAL A 79 -6.86 3.13 -4.00
N LEU A 80 -6.31 2.25 -4.82
CA LEU A 80 -6.37 2.35 -6.28
C LEU A 80 -7.80 2.23 -6.80
N ILE A 81 -8.60 1.32 -6.23
CA ILE A 81 -10.01 1.16 -6.59
C ILE A 81 -10.81 2.40 -6.24
N LYS A 82 -10.62 2.95 -5.05
CA LYS A 82 -11.29 4.19 -4.63
C LYS A 82 -10.95 5.35 -5.56
N LYS A 83 -9.70 5.46 -5.94
CA LYS A 83 -9.26 6.50 -6.88
C LYS A 83 -9.89 6.33 -8.25
N ALA A 84 -9.93 5.09 -8.78
CA ALA A 84 -10.53 4.80 -10.09
C ALA A 84 -12.03 5.09 -10.11
N CYS A 85 -12.72 4.86 -8.99
CA CYS A 85 -14.16 5.10 -8.86
C CYS A 85 -14.52 6.51 -8.36
N GLY A 86 -13.53 7.31 -7.98
CA GLY A 86 -13.76 8.64 -7.39
C GLY A 86 -14.39 8.58 -6.00
N LEU A 87 -14.15 7.50 -5.24
CA LEU A 87 -14.71 7.32 -3.90
C LEU A 87 -13.72 7.75 -2.82
N ASP A 88 -14.26 8.39 -1.77
CA ASP A 88 -13.49 8.72 -0.57
C ASP A 88 -13.46 7.53 0.40
N LYS A 89 -14.55 6.77 0.44
CA LYS A 89 -14.71 5.66 1.39
C LYS A 89 -15.51 4.52 0.74
N GLY A 90 -15.13 3.29 1.05
CA GLY A 90 -15.89 2.11 0.65
C GLY A 90 -17.16 1.93 1.48
N SER A 91 -17.97 0.95 1.13
CA SER A 91 -19.22 0.63 1.84
C SER A 91 -18.92 0.00 3.20
N SER A 92 -19.69 0.41 4.21
CA SER A 92 -19.67 -0.25 5.52
C SER A 92 -20.42 -1.58 5.52
N VAL A 93 -21.33 -1.75 4.56
CA VAL A 93 -22.13 -3.00 4.36
C VAL A 93 -22.02 -3.41 2.89
N PRO A 94 -20.86 -3.91 2.44
CA PRO A 94 -20.61 -4.13 1.01
C PRO A 94 -21.51 -5.19 0.37
N ASN A 95 -22.04 -6.09 1.18
CA ASN A 95 -22.96 -7.12 0.71
C ASN A 95 -24.34 -6.55 0.30
N LYS A 96 -24.78 -5.49 0.96
CA LYS A 96 -26.10 -4.88 0.75
C LYS A 96 -26.01 -3.54 0.03
N ASP A 97 -25.07 -2.69 0.43
CA ASP A 97 -24.91 -1.33 -0.09
C ASP A 97 -23.77 -1.27 -1.08
N LYS A 98 -24.09 -1.13 -2.37
CA LYS A 98 -23.10 -0.91 -3.43
C LYS A 98 -22.91 0.59 -3.62
N VAL A 99 -21.65 1.05 -3.58
CA VAL A 99 -21.33 2.49 -3.63
C VAL A 99 -20.82 2.95 -4.98
N ALA A 100 -20.36 2.04 -5.83
CA ALA A 100 -19.85 2.37 -7.16
C ALA A 100 -19.77 1.13 -8.05
N THR A 101 -19.48 1.37 -9.33
CA THR A 101 -19.22 0.31 -10.31
C THR A 101 -17.87 0.58 -10.96
N ILE A 102 -17.04 -0.46 -11.09
CA ILE A 102 -15.76 -0.41 -11.77
C ILE A 102 -15.80 -1.31 -13.00
N LYS A 103 -15.22 -0.84 -14.11
CA LYS A 103 -15.17 -1.59 -15.36
C LYS A 103 -13.94 -2.49 -15.42
N ALA A 104 -14.04 -3.57 -16.19
CA ALA A 104 -12.94 -4.52 -16.40
C ALA A 104 -11.64 -3.84 -16.87
N ALA A 105 -11.75 -2.82 -17.73
CA ALA A 105 -10.60 -2.06 -18.22
C ALA A 105 -9.86 -1.32 -17.09
N GLN A 106 -10.59 -0.75 -16.14
CA GLN A 106 -10.02 -0.09 -14.97
C GLN A 106 -9.35 -1.09 -14.04
N ILE A 107 -9.98 -2.26 -13.83
CA ILE A 107 -9.40 -3.34 -13.03
C ILE A 107 -8.11 -3.85 -13.65
N ARG A 108 -8.09 -3.99 -14.99
CA ARG A 108 -6.88 -4.41 -15.71
C ARG A 108 -5.73 -3.43 -15.51
N ALA A 109 -5.99 -2.12 -15.59
CA ALA A 109 -4.98 -1.09 -15.35
C ALA A 109 -4.41 -1.18 -13.93
N ILE A 110 -5.25 -1.38 -12.93
CA ILE A 110 -4.83 -1.57 -11.54
C ILE A 110 -4.00 -2.85 -11.39
N ALA A 111 -4.45 -3.94 -12.00
CA ALA A 111 -3.77 -5.23 -11.96
C ALA A 111 -2.36 -5.15 -12.59
N GLU A 112 -2.23 -4.48 -13.72
CA GLU A 112 -0.94 -4.25 -14.37
C GLU A 112 0.01 -3.46 -13.47
N GLN A 113 -0.49 -2.43 -12.80
CA GLN A 113 0.30 -1.61 -11.87
C GLN A 113 0.77 -2.42 -10.66
N LYS A 114 -0.03 -3.38 -10.18
CA LYS A 114 0.29 -4.17 -8.99
C LYS A 114 0.93 -5.53 -9.27
N MET A 115 1.15 -5.91 -10.53
CA MET A 115 1.67 -7.25 -10.86
C MET A 115 2.94 -7.62 -10.09
N ALA A 116 3.80 -6.65 -9.81
CA ALA A 116 5.04 -6.87 -9.06
C ALA A 116 4.80 -7.37 -7.63
N ASP A 117 3.66 -6.98 -7.02
CA ASP A 117 3.33 -7.30 -5.62
C ASP A 117 2.31 -8.42 -5.48
N LEU A 118 1.66 -8.80 -6.59
CA LEU A 118 0.60 -9.82 -6.55
C LEU A 118 1.16 -11.22 -6.77
N ASN A 119 0.53 -12.18 -6.10
CA ASN A 119 0.82 -13.60 -6.31
C ASN A 119 -0.06 -14.17 -7.41
N ALA A 120 0.01 -13.57 -8.60
CA ALA A 120 -0.74 -13.99 -9.77
C ALA A 120 0.22 -14.43 -10.87
N ASN A 121 -0.14 -15.51 -11.58
CA ASN A 121 0.68 -16.04 -12.66
C ASN A 121 0.48 -15.29 -13.98
N ASN A 122 -0.68 -14.65 -14.14
CA ASN A 122 -1.03 -13.89 -15.34
C ASN A 122 -1.91 -12.70 -14.99
N ILE A 123 -2.16 -11.83 -15.98
CA ILE A 123 -2.98 -10.62 -15.77
C ILE A 123 -4.43 -10.95 -15.40
N GLU A 124 -4.99 -12.02 -15.94
CA GLU A 124 -6.36 -12.43 -15.62
C GLU A 124 -6.50 -12.83 -14.15
N GLY A 125 -5.54 -13.56 -13.62
CA GLY A 125 -5.48 -13.90 -12.19
C GLY A 125 -5.36 -12.64 -11.33
N ALA A 126 -4.52 -11.69 -11.74
CA ALA A 126 -4.38 -10.41 -11.05
C ALA A 126 -5.69 -9.61 -11.06
N MET A 127 -6.39 -9.59 -12.19
CA MET A 127 -7.70 -8.93 -12.31
C MET A 127 -8.72 -9.53 -11.36
N ARG A 128 -8.74 -10.84 -11.18
CA ARG A 128 -9.64 -11.54 -10.25
C ARG A 128 -9.34 -11.15 -8.80
N ILE A 129 -8.08 -11.03 -8.44
CA ILE A 129 -7.67 -10.59 -7.10
C ILE A 129 -8.20 -9.17 -6.83
N ILE A 130 -8.00 -8.26 -7.77
CA ILE A 130 -8.47 -6.88 -7.65
C ILE A 130 -10.00 -6.81 -7.62
N ALA A 131 -10.67 -7.60 -8.46
CA ALA A 131 -12.13 -7.69 -8.50
C ALA A 131 -12.70 -8.16 -7.15
N GLY A 132 -12.06 -9.14 -6.50
CA GLY A 132 -12.43 -9.60 -5.17
C GLY A 132 -12.32 -8.51 -4.12
N THR A 133 -11.25 -7.72 -4.18
CA THR A 133 -11.06 -6.56 -3.29
C THR A 133 -12.15 -5.51 -3.52
N ALA A 134 -12.46 -5.21 -4.78
CA ALA A 134 -13.52 -4.26 -5.13
C ALA A 134 -14.88 -4.71 -4.57
N ARG A 135 -15.19 -5.99 -4.72
CA ARG A 135 -16.44 -6.57 -4.20
C ARG A 135 -16.51 -6.42 -2.68
N SER A 136 -15.41 -6.64 -1.97
CA SER A 136 -15.37 -6.48 -0.52
C SER A 136 -15.54 -5.04 -0.05
N MET A 137 -15.36 -4.07 -0.95
CA MET A 137 -15.55 -2.65 -0.70
C MET A 137 -16.94 -2.14 -1.07
N GLY A 138 -17.81 -3.01 -1.60
CA GLY A 138 -19.12 -2.59 -2.11
C GLY A 138 -19.06 -1.99 -3.51
N VAL A 139 -18.03 -2.28 -4.28
CA VAL A 139 -17.88 -1.85 -5.67
C VAL A 139 -18.28 -3.00 -6.58
N THR A 140 -19.25 -2.76 -7.46
CA THR A 140 -19.69 -3.73 -8.44
C THR A 140 -18.70 -3.78 -9.59
N VAL A 141 -18.33 -4.99 -10.01
CA VAL A 141 -17.42 -5.21 -11.13
C VAL A 141 -18.20 -5.52 -12.40
N GLU A 142 -17.96 -4.76 -13.45
CA GLU A 142 -18.64 -4.89 -14.73
C GLU A 142 -17.68 -5.45 -15.78
N GLY A 143 -18.12 -6.47 -16.52
CA GLY A 143 -17.34 -7.04 -17.61
C GLY A 143 -16.37 -8.15 -17.22
N LEU A 144 -16.44 -8.65 -15.99
CA LEU A 144 -15.64 -9.76 -15.52
C LEU A 144 -16.48 -10.98 -15.18
#